data_debad2139b21592ac411014ec8109dad
#
_entry.id   debad2139b21592ac411014ec8109dad
#
_cell.length_a   1.000
_cell.length_b   1.000
_cell.length_c   1.000
_cell.angle_alpha   90.00
_cell.angle_beta   90.00
_cell.angle_gamma   90.00
#
_symmetry.space_group_name_H-M   'P 1'
#
loop_
_entity.id
_entity.type
_entity.pdbx_description
1 polymer ?
#
loop_
_entity_poly.entity_id
_entity_poly.type
_entity_poly.pdbx_seq_one_letter_code
_entity_poly.pdbx_strand_id
1 'polypeptide(L)'
;MRILLIALDGLGDRPVKRGKTPLQLAKTPNLDKLAKNGVNGISYPLGPGVVLGSDTGYLSLLGYDPRNFYVGRGILEALGSGVKVYEGDVALRCNICAIDNKFNITDRRAGRIDDKSAEELAKAIANVSTKEFSFLFSHTKGHRGVLIIRSKFVSPMVSDIDSHVTGQVVWSRQLDSSEGARKTADALNDWLKKVYQILRVHPINKERAKKRLPEANFIITRGASMLTEGAPHKGATYSGMFGRSVKIQRFQERYGLSAACIAGGALYKGVARYLGMDIMEVKGATGNVDTDLNAKVSAATTALKNNDFVFLHIKGTDVAGHDGNWQMKMKFIEKIDKAIAPLLKLKDTIIVVTSDHSTPCALKSHSADPVPIVIWGPEGTVRVDGVNKFDE
;
A
#
# COMPACT_ATOMS: atom_id res chain seq x y z
N MET A 1 15.08 -2.36 25.31
CA MET A 1 14.32 -3.45 24.66
C MET A 1 13.80 -2.94 23.35
N ARG A 2 13.88 -3.72 22.26
CA ARG A 2 13.45 -3.35 20.92
C ARG A 2 12.11 -4.00 20.57
N ILE A 3 11.44 -3.50 19.54
CA ILE A 3 10.14 -4.04 19.09
C ILE A 3 10.24 -4.34 17.59
N LEU A 4 9.88 -5.56 17.21
CA LEU A 4 9.72 -5.98 15.83
C LEU A 4 8.24 -6.29 15.56
N LEU A 5 7.57 -5.44 14.78
CA LEU A 5 6.24 -5.71 14.28
C LEU A 5 6.32 -6.36 12.90
N ILE A 6 5.89 -7.61 12.79
CA ILE A 6 5.77 -8.37 11.55
C ILE A 6 4.30 -8.30 11.12
N ALA A 7 4.02 -7.54 10.08
CA ALA A 7 2.68 -7.41 9.54
C ALA A 7 2.52 -8.28 8.28
N LEU A 8 1.70 -9.31 8.40
CA LEU A 8 1.33 -10.24 7.33
C LEU A 8 0.04 -9.73 6.67
N ASP A 9 0.19 -8.91 5.66
CA ASP A 9 -0.89 -8.19 4.97
C ASP A 9 -2.00 -9.14 4.51
N GLY A 10 -3.24 -8.89 4.93
CA GLY A 10 -4.40 -9.68 4.55
C GLY A 10 -4.36 -11.14 5.00
N LEU A 11 -3.70 -11.44 6.15
CA LEU A 11 -3.50 -12.81 6.62
C LEU A 11 -4.81 -13.54 6.88
N GLY A 12 -5.75 -12.91 7.61
CA GLY A 12 -7.00 -13.53 8.02
C GLY A 12 -7.82 -14.05 6.83
N ASP A 13 -8.48 -15.17 7.03
CA ASP A 13 -9.30 -15.86 6.01
C ASP A 13 -10.50 -16.55 6.66
N ARG A 14 -11.38 -17.08 5.83
CA ARG A 14 -12.48 -17.94 6.23
C ARG A 14 -12.16 -19.41 5.91
N PRO A 15 -12.86 -20.36 6.52
CA PRO A 15 -12.63 -21.79 6.23
C PRO A 15 -12.72 -22.09 4.73
N VAL A 16 -11.68 -22.75 4.19
CA VAL A 16 -11.56 -23.08 2.77
C VAL A 16 -11.58 -24.58 2.50
N LYS A 17 -11.14 -25.39 3.47
CA LYS A 17 -11.07 -26.84 3.35
C LYS A 17 -11.25 -27.52 4.71
N ARG A 18 -12.20 -28.46 4.81
CA ARG A 18 -12.48 -29.23 6.04
C ARG A 18 -12.71 -28.36 7.28
N GLY A 19 -13.39 -27.21 7.11
CA GLY A 19 -13.64 -26.26 8.19
C GLY A 19 -12.42 -25.47 8.67
N LYS A 20 -11.29 -25.50 7.94
CA LYS A 20 -10.04 -24.84 8.31
C LYS A 20 -9.67 -23.73 7.35
N THR A 21 -9.06 -22.66 7.89
CA THR A 21 -8.48 -21.54 7.12
C THR A 21 -7.14 -21.93 6.48
N PRO A 22 -6.61 -21.13 5.54
CA PRO A 22 -5.26 -21.35 5.00
C PRO A 22 -4.18 -21.33 6.09
N LEU A 23 -4.30 -20.49 7.13
CA LEU A 23 -3.38 -20.43 8.26
C LEU A 23 -3.43 -21.73 9.06
N GLN A 24 -4.62 -22.22 9.41
CA GLN A 24 -4.82 -23.47 10.14
C GLN A 24 -4.38 -24.72 9.36
N LEU A 25 -4.31 -24.66 8.03
CA LEU A 25 -3.82 -25.73 7.16
C LEU A 25 -2.32 -25.68 6.96
N ALA A 26 -1.69 -24.52 7.14
CA ALA A 26 -0.25 -24.33 6.95
C ALA A 26 0.57 -25.00 8.07
N LYS A 27 1.80 -25.43 7.71
CA LYS A 27 2.79 -25.90 8.68
C LYS A 27 3.63 -24.73 9.17
N THR A 28 3.39 -24.31 10.41
CA THR A 28 3.93 -23.05 10.98
C THR A 28 4.68 -23.25 12.31
N PRO A 29 5.69 -24.15 12.39
CA PRO A 29 6.32 -24.48 13.67
C PRO A 29 7.01 -23.29 14.34
N ASN A 30 7.46 -22.28 13.61
CA ASN A 30 8.10 -21.10 14.17
C ASN A 30 7.07 -20.10 14.71
N LEU A 31 5.96 -19.87 14.00
CA LEU A 31 4.85 -19.08 14.49
C LEU A 31 4.18 -19.76 15.69
N ASP A 32 3.99 -21.09 15.66
CA ASP A 32 3.47 -21.86 16.76
C ASP A 32 4.40 -21.78 18.00
N LYS A 33 5.72 -21.72 17.79
CA LYS A 33 6.68 -21.50 18.88
C LYS A 33 6.53 -20.11 19.50
N LEU A 34 6.27 -19.07 18.70
CA LEU A 34 5.95 -17.73 19.21
C LEU A 34 4.65 -17.77 20.01
N ALA A 35 3.60 -18.41 19.50
CA ALA A 35 2.31 -18.54 20.18
C ALA A 35 2.45 -19.27 21.52
N LYS A 36 3.11 -20.41 21.52
CA LYS A 36 3.30 -21.23 22.73
C LYS A 36 4.04 -20.50 23.87
N ASN A 37 4.94 -19.59 23.52
CA ASN A 37 5.79 -18.87 24.47
C ASN A 37 5.45 -17.37 24.55
N GLY A 38 4.27 -16.97 24.07
CA GLY A 38 3.81 -15.60 24.02
C GLY A 38 2.41 -15.43 24.59
N VAL A 39 1.81 -14.29 24.31
CA VAL A 39 0.39 -14.00 24.54
C VAL A 39 -0.29 -13.83 23.20
N ASN A 40 -1.45 -14.44 23.04
CA ASN A 40 -2.19 -14.53 21.80
C ASN A 40 -3.53 -13.81 21.91
N GLY A 41 -4.10 -13.47 20.76
CA GLY A 41 -5.42 -12.84 20.74
C GLY A 41 -5.93 -12.65 19.32
N ILE A 42 -7.12 -12.09 19.27
CA ILE A 42 -7.81 -11.68 18.04
C ILE A 42 -7.93 -10.17 18.04
N SER A 43 -7.57 -9.52 16.95
CA SER A 43 -7.60 -8.08 16.83
C SER A 43 -8.58 -7.62 15.76
N TYR A 44 -9.26 -6.53 16.04
CA TYR A 44 -10.02 -5.71 15.08
C TYR A 44 -9.29 -4.37 14.98
N PRO A 45 -8.40 -4.17 13.99
CA PRO A 45 -7.45 -3.04 14.00
C PRO A 45 -8.08 -1.65 14.14
N LEU A 46 -9.33 -1.44 13.69
CA LEU A 46 -10.07 -0.19 13.90
C LEU A 46 -11.44 -0.39 14.58
N GLY A 47 -11.74 -1.60 14.98
CA GLY A 47 -12.98 -1.97 15.63
C GLY A 47 -13.82 -2.97 14.84
N PRO A 48 -14.74 -3.68 15.52
CA PRO A 48 -15.59 -4.68 14.89
C PRO A 48 -16.46 -4.09 13.77
N GLY A 49 -16.65 -4.85 12.69
CA GLY A 49 -17.50 -4.46 11.55
C GLY A 49 -16.86 -3.48 10.56
N VAL A 50 -15.63 -3.01 10.80
CA VAL A 50 -14.95 -2.05 9.92
C VAL A 50 -14.06 -2.78 8.91
N VAL A 51 -14.34 -2.59 7.62
CA VAL A 51 -13.49 -3.08 6.52
C VAL A 51 -12.40 -2.07 6.25
N LEU A 52 -11.14 -2.49 6.37
CA LEU A 52 -9.98 -1.62 6.18
C LEU A 52 -9.29 -1.87 4.83
N GLY A 53 -8.77 -0.79 4.22
CA GLY A 53 -7.72 -0.88 3.22
C GLY A 53 -6.36 -0.99 3.89
N SER A 54 -5.33 -1.45 3.16
CA SER A 54 -3.99 -1.57 3.74
C SER A 54 -3.41 -0.23 4.24
N ASP A 55 -3.77 0.90 3.63
CA ASP A 55 -3.36 2.25 4.07
C ASP A 55 -3.94 2.61 5.44
N THR A 56 -5.24 2.41 5.63
CA THR A 56 -5.94 2.68 6.89
C THR A 56 -5.63 1.63 7.95
N GLY A 57 -5.48 0.36 7.55
CA GLY A 57 -5.11 -0.75 8.43
C GLY A 57 -3.73 -0.55 9.07
N TYR A 58 -2.73 -0.15 8.27
CA TYR A 58 -1.39 0.11 8.81
C TYR A 58 -1.32 1.36 9.68
N LEU A 59 -2.02 2.43 9.35
CA LEU A 59 -2.15 3.56 10.26
C LEU A 59 -2.71 3.12 11.60
N SER A 60 -3.77 2.31 11.58
CA SER A 60 -4.40 1.79 12.79
C SER A 60 -3.45 0.90 13.60
N LEU A 61 -2.76 -0.07 12.97
CA LEU A 61 -1.78 -0.93 13.64
C LEU A 61 -0.63 -0.15 14.27
N LEU A 62 -0.25 0.99 13.68
CA LEU A 62 0.79 1.87 14.19
C LEU A 62 0.25 2.89 15.20
N GLY A 63 -1.02 2.75 15.64
CA GLY A 63 -1.64 3.58 16.66
C GLY A 63 -2.12 4.95 16.17
N TYR A 64 -2.26 5.13 14.86
CA TYR A 64 -2.80 6.35 14.26
C TYR A 64 -4.19 6.08 13.72
N ASP A 65 -5.21 6.58 14.41
CA ASP A 65 -6.60 6.44 13.96
C ASP A 65 -6.79 7.07 12.57
N PRO A 66 -7.09 6.26 11.53
CA PRO A 66 -7.20 6.79 10.18
C PRO A 66 -8.33 7.82 10.02
N ARG A 67 -9.33 7.83 10.89
CA ARG A 67 -10.38 8.86 10.90
C ARG A 67 -9.83 10.25 11.16
N ASN A 68 -8.67 10.35 11.82
CA ASN A 68 -8.00 11.60 12.16
C ASN A 68 -6.72 11.85 11.36
N PHE A 69 -6.04 10.80 10.92
CA PHE A 69 -4.67 10.88 10.38
C PHE A 69 -4.52 10.39 8.94
N TYR A 70 -5.61 10.00 8.27
CA TYR A 70 -5.52 9.57 6.88
C TYR A 70 -5.39 10.76 5.93
N VAL A 71 -4.34 10.76 5.12
CA VAL A 71 -4.01 11.85 4.18
C VAL A 71 -4.37 11.55 2.74
N GLY A 72 -4.98 10.38 2.51
CA GLY A 72 -5.36 9.94 1.18
C GLY A 72 -4.29 9.15 0.44
N ARG A 73 -4.79 8.30 -0.47
CA ARG A 73 -3.99 7.31 -1.19
C ARG A 73 -2.92 7.93 -2.08
N GLY A 74 -3.25 9.03 -2.75
CA GLY A 74 -2.33 9.70 -3.68
C GLY A 74 -1.06 10.18 -2.98
N ILE A 75 -1.21 10.88 -1.84
CA ILE A 75 -0.08 11.36 -1.03
C ILE A 75 0.78 10.20 -0.54
N LEU A 76 0.17 9.14 0.01
CA LEU A 76 0.92 7.99 0.50
C LEU A 76 1.70 7.28 -0.62
N GLU A 77 1.10 7.07 -1.79
CA GLU A 77 1.80 6.48 -2.94
C GLU A 77 2.95 7.39 -3.44
N ALA A 78 2.74 8.70 -3.46
CA ALA A 78 3.77 9.67 -3.84
C ALA A 78 4.96 9.63 -2.88
N LEU A 79 4.71 9.78 -1.59
CA LEU A 79 5.73 9.70 -0.54
C LEU A 79 6.50 8.37 -0.62
N GLY A 80 5.78 7.25 -0.76
CA GLY A 80 6.39 5.93 -0.82
C GLY A 80 7.23 5.66 -2.06
N SER A 81 6.93 6.34 -3.15
CA SER A 81 7.68 6.27 -4.41
C SER A 81 8.86 7.26 -4.47
N GLY A 82 9.04 8.09 -3.44
CA GLY A 82 10.08 9.13 -3.42
C GLY A 82 9.76 10.34 -4.31
N VAL A 83 8.52 10.46 -4.79
CA VAL A 83 8.06 11.63 -5.54
C VAL A 83 7.91 12.80 -4.58
N LYS A 84 8.53 13.94 -4.92
CA LYS A 84 8.43 15.16 -4.12
C LYS A 84 7.02 15.76 -4.24
N VAL A 85 6.37 15.91 -3.11
CA VAL A 85 5.07 16.57 -2.98
C VAL A 85 5.27 17.83 -2.15
N TYR A 86 4.76 18.95 -2.64
CA TYR A 86 4.79 20.22 -1.93
C TYR A 86 3.40 20.56 -1.39
N GLU A 87 3.38 21.51 -0.48
CA GLU A 87 2.13 22.08 0.04
C GLU A 87 1.25 22.59 -1.10
N GLY A 88 -0.04 22.27 -1.05
CA GLY A 88 -1.00 22.61 -2.09
C GLY A 88 -0.98 21.70 -3.32
N ASP A 89 -0.04 20.76 -3.43
CA ASP A 89 -0.08 19.74 -4.49
C ASP A 89 -1.22 18.76 -4.25
N VAL A 90 -1.93 18.40 -5.31
CA VAL A 90 -2.83 17.25 -5.33
C VAL A 90 -2.13 16.05 -5.93
N ALA A 91 -2.06 14.96 -5.18
CA ALA A 91 -1.50 13.69 -5.63
C ALA A 91 -2.61 12.65 -5.91
N LEU A 92 -2.44 11.89 -6.98
CA LEU A 92 -3.33 10.77 -7.35
C LEU A 92 -2.50 9.53 -7.62
N ARG A 93 -2.96 8.37 -7.15
CA ARG A 93 -2.47 7.11 -7.64
C ARG A 93 -2.98 6.84 -9.04
N CYS A 94 -2.09 6.34 -9.90
CA CYS A 94 -2.39 6.07 -11.31
C CYS A 94 -2.11 4.63 -11.70
N ASN A 95 -2.83 4.16 -12.72
CA ASN A 95 -2.44 2.99 -13.49
C ASN A 95 -2.35 3.36 -14.97
N ILE A 96 -1.30 2.89 -15.64
CA ILE A 96 -1.25 2.84 -17.11
C ILE A 96 -2.15 1.68 -17.54
N CYS A 97 -3.10 1.96 -18.41
CA CYS A 97 -4.11 1.00 -18.87
C CYS A 97 -4.24 0.99 -20.40
N ALA A 98 -5.00 0.03 -20.92
CA ALA A 98 -5.40 -0.04 -22.32
C ALA A 98 -6.84 0.43 -22.49
N ILE A 99 -7.09 1.32 -23.44
CA ILE A 99 -8.44 1.70 -23.88
C ILE A 99 -8.58 1.53 -25.40
N ASP A 100 -9.82 1.31 -25.84
CA ASP A 100 -10.14 1.35 -27.25
C ASP A 100 -10.42 2.78 -27.76
N ASN A 101 -10.72 2.92 -29.05
CA ASN A 101 -11.04 4.20 -29.68
C ASN A 101 -12.38 4.81 -29.26
N LYS A 102 -13.22 4.06 -28.54
CA LYS A 102 -14.47 4.51 -27.94
C LYS A 102 -14.31 4.86 -26.47
N PHE A 103 -13.07 4.90 -25.94
CA PHE A 103 -12.76 5.11 -24.55
C PHE A 103 -13.34 4.04 -23.61
N ASN A 104 -13.34 2.76 -24.03
CA ASN A 104 -13.59 1.66 -23.12
C ASN A 104 -12.26 1.12 -22.57
N ILE A 105 -12.16 0.97 -21.26
CA ILE A 105 -11.02 0.31 -20.62
C ILE A 105 -11.09 -1.17 -20.94
N THR A 106 -10.14 -1.66 -21.74
CA THR A 106 -10.03 -3.06 -22.16
C THR A 106 -9.10 -3.85 -21.24
N ASP A 107 -8.10 -3.21 -20.67
CA ASP A 107 -7.20 -3.81 -19.66
C ASP A 107 -6.69 -2.72 -18.71
N ARG A 108 -7.03 -2.83 -17.42
CA ARG A 108 -6.65 -1.87 -16.36
C ARG A 108 -5.17 -1.87 -16.01
N ARG A 109 -4.38 -2.79 -16.54
CA ARG A 109 -2.94 -2.97 -16.24
C ARG A 109 -2.10 -3.01 -17.50
N ALA A 110 -2.67 -2.65 -18.67
CA ALA A 110 -2.01 -2.69 -19.96
C ALA A 110 -1.24 -4.01 -20.18
N GLY A 111 -1.90 -5.18 -19.97
CA GLY A 111 -1.27 -6.49 -20.09
C GLY A 111 -0.10 -6.71 -19.13
N ARG A 112 -0.09 -6.07 -17.96
CA ARG A 112 1.02 -6.06 -16.98
C ARG A 112 2.32 -5.55 -17.61
N ILE A 113 2.25 -4.35 -18.22
CA ILE A 113 3.41 -3.69 -18.85
C ILE A 113 4.65 -3.75 -17.94
N ASP A 114 5.81 -3.99 -18.55
CA ASP A 114 7.12 -4.01 -17.87
C ASP A 114 7.60 -2.60 -17.49
N ASP A 115 8.51 -2.54 -16.50
CA ASP A 115 9.01 -1.26 -15.95
C ASP A 115 9.68 -0.40 -17.02
N LYS A 116 10.51 -0.98 -17.90
CA LYS A 116 11.26 -0.25 -18.93
C LYS A 116 10.32 0.44 -19.94
N SER A 117 9.32 -0.30 -20.43
CA SER A 117 8.31 0.24 -21.34
C SER A 117 7.48 1.32 -20.67
N ALA A 118 7.09 1.13 -19.40
CA ALA A 118 6.30 2.09 -18.63
C ALA A 118 7.08 3.37 -18.33
N GLU A 119 8.38 3.31 -18.04
CA GLU A 119 9.24 4.46 -17.84
C GLU A 119 9.37 5.32 -19.11
N GLU A 120 9.55 4.70 -20.28
CA GLU A 120 9.62 5.41 -21.55
C GLU A 120 8.30 6.12 -21.90
N LEU A 121 7.16 5.47 -21.65
CA LEU A 121 5.86 6.11 -21.80
C LEU A 121 5.66 7.27 -20.81
N ALA A 122 6.12 7.12 -19.58
CA ALA A 122 6.07 8.18 -18.57
C ALA A 122 6.90 9.40 -18.99
N LYS A 123 8.10 9.21 -19.55
CA LYS A 123 8.94 10.29 -20.09
C LYS A 123 8.25 11.06 -21.22
N ALA A 124 7.52 10.37 -22.09
CA ALA A 124 6.79 10.98 -23.20
C ALA A 124 5.68 11.94 -22.77
N ILE A 125 5.13 11.75 -21.57
CA ILE A 125 4.04 12.57 -21.01
C ILE A 125 4.47 13.48 -19.86
N ALA A 126 5.73 13.46 -19.46
CA ALA A 126 6.23 14.17 -18.28
C ALA A 126 6.00 15.69 -18.32
N ASN A 127 5.99 16.30 -19.50
CA ASN A 127 5.86 17.75 -19.69
C ASN A 127 4.49 18.18 -20.24
N VAL A 128 3.50 17.30 -20.24
CA VAL A 128 2.15 17.65 -20.69
C VAL A 128 1.44 18.47 -19.61
N SER A 129 1.13 19.72 -19.92
CA SER A 129 0.50 20.66 -18.99
C SER A 129 -0.63 21.45 -19.68
N THR A 130 -1.39 22.20 -18.91
CA THR A 130 -2.36 23.21 -19.38
C THR A 130 -1.88 24.60 -18.97
N LYS A 131 -2.60 25.66 -19.36
CA LYS A 131 -2.23 27.05 -19.01
C LYS A 131 -2.14 27.29 -17.49
N GLU A 132 -3.08 26.71 -16.73
CA GLU A 132 -3.25 26.99 -15.30
C GLU A 132 -2.81 25.84 -14.40
N PHE A 133 -2.62 24.62 -14.97
CA PHE A 133 -2.28 23.42 -14.22
C PHE A 133 -1.03 22.76 -14.80
N SER A 134 -0.08 22.46 -13.92
CA SER A 134 1.04 21.58 -14.25
C SER A 134 0.79 20.17 -13.76
N PHE A 135 1.21 19.19 -14.58
CA PHE A 135 1.02 17.78 -14.32
C PHE A 135 2.39 17.09 -14.32
N LEU A 136 2.71 16.42 -13.24
CA LEU A 136 3.93 15.61 -13.12
C LEU A 136 3.52 14.15 -12.95
N PHE A 137 3.64 13.36 -14.02
CA PHE A 137 3.44 11.91 -13.96
C PHE A 137 4.77 11.20 -13.69
N SER A 138 4.80 10.36 -12.69
CA SER A 138 5.95 9.54 -12.31
C SER A 138 5.58 8.06 -12.33
N HIS A 139 6.29 7.26 -13.15
CA HIS A 139 6.20 5.81 -13.10
C HIS A 139 6.75 5.29 -11.76
N THR A 140 6.16 4.23 -11.23
CA THR A 140 6.61 3.62 -9.96
C THR A 140 6.98 2.15 -10.10
N LYS A 141 6.05 1.30 -10.53
CA LYS A 141 6.28 -0.13 -10.72
C LYS A 141 5.26 -0.76 -11.67
N GLY A 142 5.70 -1.43 -12.73
CA GLY A 142 4.83 -2.05 -13.72
C GLY A 142 3.86 -1.03 -14.32
N HIS A 143 2.57 -1.29 -14.23
CA HIS A 143 1.53 -0.39 -14.71
C HIS A 143 1.23 0.79 -13.77
N ARG A 144 1.88 0.90 -12.61
CA ARG A 144 1.56 1.89 -11.57
C ARG A 144 2.34 3.18 -11.73
N GLY A 145 1.70 4.28 -11.36
CA GLY A 145 2.31 5.60 -11.32
C GLY A 145 1.64 6.50 -10.29
N VAL A 146 2.19 7.69 -10.17
CA VAL A 146 1.68 8.80 -9.36
C VAL A 146 1.57 10.01 -10.26
N LEU A 147 0.49 10.76 -10.14
CA LEU A 147 0.28 12.04 -10.77
C LEU A 147 0.23 13.13 -9.70
N ILE A 148 1.07 14.15 -9.85
CA ILE A 148 1.00 15.38 -9.06
C ILE A 148 0.38 16.47 -9.93
N ILE A 149 -0.62 17.15 -9.40
CA ILE A 149 -1.27 18.30 -10.05
C ILE A 149 -0.98 19.54 -9.22
N ARG A 150 -0.46 20.60 -9.87
CA ARG A 150 -0.16 21.90 -9.26
C ARG A 150 -0.91 23.02 -9.92
N SER A 151 -1.57 23.83 -9.11
CA SER A 151 -2.20 25.07 -9.51
C SER A 151 -2.62 25.85 -8.27
N LYS A 152 -2.76 27.17 -8.38
CA LYS A 152 -3.43 27.97 -7.34
C LYS A 152 -4.93 27.65 -7.18
N PHE A 153 -5.50 26.94 -8.13
CA PHE A 153 -6.92 26.54 -8.13
C PHE A 153 -7.13 25.05 -7.84
N VAL A 154 -6.05 24.28 -7.61
CA VAL A 154 -6.17 22.83 -7.47
C VAL A 154 -6.99 22.43 -6.24
N SER A 155 -7.82 21.39 -6.38
CA SER A 155 -8.63 20.80 -5.31
C SER A 155 -8.56 19.27 -5.37
N PRO A 156 -8.49 18.58 -4.23
CA PRO A 156 -8.56 17.12 -4.19
C PRO A 156 -10.01 16.59 -4.35
N MET A 157 -11.02 17.47 -4.35
CA MET A 157 -12.43 17.11 -4.41
C MET A 157 -12.88 16.75 -5.83
N VAL A 158 -12.20 15.75 -6.41
CA VAL A 158 -12.46 15.19 -7.74
C VAL A 158 -12.67 13.68 -7.68
N SER A 159 -13.57 13.17 -8.54
CA SER A 159 -13.89 11.74 -8.54
C SER A 159 -12.79 10.89 -9.17
N ASP A 160 -12.70 9.64 -8.72
CA ASP A 160 -11.84 8.63 -9.31
C ASP A 160 -12.28 8.28 -10.75
N ILE A 161 -11.29 8.00 -11.61
CA ILE A 161 -11.49 7.47 -12.97
C ILE A 161 -11.33 5.94 -12.96
N ASP A 162 -10.49 5.41 -12.06
CA ASP A 162 -10.32 3.96 -11.87
C ASP A 162 -11.50 3.37 -11.08
N SER A 163 -12.54 2.92 -11.78
CA SER A 163 -13.74 2.28 -11.22
C SER A 163 -13.52 0.84 -10.75
N HIS A 164 -12.30 0.30 -10.82
CA HIS A 164 -11.93 -1.08 -10.51
C HIS A 164 -12.52 -2.15 -11.47
N VAL A 165 -13.23 -1.76 -12.50
CA VAL A 165 -13.77 -2.63 -13.54
C VAL A 165 -13.32 -2.18 -14.94
N THR A 166 -13.44 -3.03 -15.93
CA THR A 166 -13.34 -2.69 -17.35
C THR A 166 -14.64 -2.09 -17.85
N GLY A 167 -14.63 -1.41 -18.98
CA GLY A 167 -15.80 -0.75 -19.57
C GLY A 167 -15.56 0.72 -19.85
N GLN A 168 -16.61 1.49 -20.06
CA GLN A 168 -16.53 2.90 -20.41
C GLN A 168 -15.73 3.70 -19.38
N VAL A 169 -14.81 4.56 -19.85
CA VAL A 169 -14.08 5.50 -18.99
C VAL A 169 -15.07 6.43 -18.29
N VAL A 170 -15.03 6.43 -16.97
CA VAL A 170 -15.77 7.40 -16.16
C VAL A 170 -14.88 8.62 -15.97
N TRP A 171 -15.18 9.71 -16.65
CA TRP A 171 -14.42 10.96 -16.55
C TRP A 171 -14.51 11.57 -15.16
N SER A 172 -13.45 12.22 -14.72
CA SER A 172 -13.44 12.89 -13.43
C SER A 172 -14.46 14.04 -13.39
N ARG A 173 -15.12 14.16 -12.25
CA ARG A 173 -16.09 15.23 -11.96
C ARG A 173 -15.80 15.83 -10.59
N GLN A 174 -16.24 17.05 -10.38
CA GLN A 174 -16.19 17.68 -9.06
C GLN A 174 -17.04 16.89 -8.05
N LEU A 175 -16.58 16.81 -6.82
CA LEU A 175 -17.27 16.18 -5.70
C LEU A 175 -17.92 17.19 -4.74
N ASP A 176 -17.59 18.47 -4.92
CA ASP A 176 -18.22 19.59 -4.22
C ASP A 176 -18.50 20.76 -5.19
N SER A 177 -19.13 21.82 -4.70
CA SER A 177 -19.51 22.99 -5.49
C SER A 177 -18.37 24.02 -5.67
N SER A 178 -17.16 23.73 -5.22
CA SER A 178 -16.03 24.66 -5.32
C SER A 178 -15.55 24.82 -6.76
N GLU A 179 -15.19 26.06 -7.14
CA GLU A 179 -14.59 26.35 -8.44
C GLU A 179 -13.28 25.56 -8.64
N GLY A 180 -12.51 25.37 -7.55
CA GLY A 180 -11.28 24.57 -7.57
C GLY A 180 -11.52 23.12 -7.98
N ALA A 181 -12.54 22.46 -7.41
CA ALA A 181 -12.90 21.09 -7.76
C ALA A 181 -13.30 20.96 -9.24
N ARG A 182 -14.16 21.88 -9.72
CA ARG A 182 -14.57 21.92 -11.13
C ARG A 182 -13.37 22.10 -12.05
N LYS A 183 -12.54 23.13 -11.83
CA LYS A 183 -11.36 23.40 -12.65
C LYS A 183 -10.36 22.25 -12.64
N THR A 184 -10.17 21.60 -11.49
CA THR A 184 -9.25 20.44 -11.38
C THR A 184 -9.77 19.25 -12.17
N ALA A 185 -11.06 18.93 -12.09
CA ALA A 185 -11.67 17.85 -12.87
C ALA A 185 -11.57 18.09 -14.37
N ASP A 186 -11.91 19.32 -14.82
CA ASP A 186 -11.82 19.72 -16.24
C ASP A 186 -10.36 19.62 -16.74
N ALA A 187 -9.40 20.18 -15.99
CA ALA A 187 -7.99 20.14 -16.35
C ALA A 187 -7.41 18.72 -16.38
N LEU A 188 -7.82 17.85 -15.44
CA LEU A 188 -7.42 16.44 -15.43
C LEU A 188 -7.95 15.70 -16.66
N ASN A 189 -9.21 15.91 -17.00
CA ASN A 189 -9.82 15.28 -18.18
C ASN A 189 -9.16 15.75 -19.49
N ASP A 190 -8.83 17.03 -19.60
CA ASP A 190 -8.12 17.57 -20.76
C ASP A 190 -6.67 17.07 -20.86
N TRP A 191 -5.99 16.95 -19.71
CA TRP A 191 -4.66 16.33 -19.64
C TRP A 191 -4.72 14.87 -20.12
N LEU A 192 -5.69 14.09 -19.67
CA LEU A 192 -5.86 12.68 -20.07
C LEU A 192 -6.11 12.52 -21.56
N LYS A 193 -6.92 13.41 -22.18
CA LYS A 193 -7.13 13.42 -23.64
C LYS A 193 -5.83 13.68 -24.39
N LYS A 194 -5.02 14.65 -23.94
CA LYS A 194 -3.69 14.93 -24.53
C LYS A 194 -2.75 13.75 -24.37
N VAL A 195 -2.68 13.15 -23.18
CA VAL A 195 -1.88 11.95 -22.89
C VAL A 195 -2.27 10.80 -23.83
N TYR A 196 -3.55 10.54 -24.00
CA TYR A 196 -4.04 9.52 -24.95
C TYR A 196 -3.52 9.75 -26.36
N GLN A 197 -3.56 11.00 -26.87
CA GLN A 197 -3.06 11.31 -28.23
C GLN A 197 -1.56 11.06 -28.38
N ILE A 198 -0.78 11.29 -27.33
CA ILE A 198 0.67 11.03 -27.31
C ILE A 198 0.94 9.53 -27.23
N LEU A 199 0.32 8.86 -26.27
CA LEU A 199 0.62 7.46 -25.98
C LEU A 199 0.17 6.51 -27.10
N ARG A 200 -1.00 6.75 -27.71
CA ARG A 200 -1.53 5.89 -28.79
C ARG A 200 -0.60 5.77 -30.02
N VAL A 201 0.20 6.79 -30.30
CA VAL A 201 1.12 6.81 -31.44
C VAL A 201 2.57 6.50 -31.07
N HIS A 202 2.84 6.30 -29.76
CA HIS A 202 4.18 6.08 -29.25
C HIS A 202 4.79 4.78 -29.80
N PRO A 203 6.10 4.76 -30.15
CA PRO A 203 6.78 3.58 -30.73
C PRO A 203 6.58 2.30 -29.89
N ILE A 204 6.63 2.40 -28.56
CA ILE A 204 6.38 1.27 -27.65
C ILE A 204 5.00 0.65 -27.90
N ASN A 205 3.95 1.44 -28.07
CA ASN A 205 2.61 0.91 -28.33
C ASN A 205 2.50 0.28 -29.73
N LYS A 206 3.20 0.82 -30.73
CA LYS A 206 3.33 0.19 -32.05
C LYS A 206 4.00 -1.18 -31.95
N GLU A 207 5.07 -1.31 -31.16
CA GLU A 207 5.74 -2.61 -30.93
C GLU A 207 4.87 -3.57 -30.13
N ARG A 208 4.11 -3.07 -29.12
CA ARG A 208 3.15 -3.89 -28.36
C ARG A 208 2.04 -4.43 -29.26
N ALA A 209 1.50 -3.61 -30.13
CA ALA A 209 0.48 -4.02 -31.11
C ALA A 209 1.00 -5.12 -32.05
N LYS A 210 2.23 -5.02 -32.58
CA LYS A 210 2.87 -6.07 -33.38
C LYS A 210 2.97 -7.40 -32.63
N LYS A 211 3.20 -7.35 -31.31
CA LYS A 211 3.27 -8.53 -30.41
C LYS A 211 1.91 -8.99 -29.91
N ARG A 212 0.81 -8.41 -30.38
CA ARG A 212 -0.57 -8.66 -29.92
C ARG A 212 -0.75 -8.46 -28.39
N LEU A 213 0.03 -7.53 -27.81
CA LEU A 213 -0.12 -7.12 -26.41
C LEU A 213 -1.07 -5.92 -26.32
N PRO A 214 -1.84 -5.78 -25.23
CA PRO A 214 -2.66 -4.60 -24.99
C PRO A 214 -1.81 -3.32 -25.07
N GLU A 215 -2.29 -2.28 -25.77
CA GLU A 215 -1.64 -0.98 -25.74
C GLU A 215 -1.65 -0.37 -24.36
N ALA A 216 -0.61 0.37 -24.02
CA ALA A 216 -0.50 1.12 -22.77
C ALA A 216 -0.74 2.60 -23.09
N ASN A 217 -1.98 2.93 -23.45
CA ASN A 217 -2.32 4.17 -24.17
C ASN A 217 -3.12 5.17 -23.33
N PHE A 218 -3.46 4.85 -22.09
CA PHE A 218 -4.24 5.74 -21.24
C PHE A 218 -3.82 5.64 -19.75
N ILE A 219 -4.23 6.65 -18.97
CA ILE A 219 -3.98 6.70 -17.52
C ILE A 219 -5.33 6.76 -16.80
N ILE A 220 -5.55 5.86 -15.86
CA ILE A 220 -6.68 5.93 -14.92
C ILE A 220 -6.17 6.34 -13.54
N THR A 221 -6.91 7.22 -12.87
CA THR A 221 -6.50 7.87 -11.62
C THR A 221 -7.46 7.56 -10.48
N ARG A 222 -6.95 7.56 -9.23
CA ARG A 222 -7.76 7.44 -8.04
C ARG A 222 -7.10 8.00 -6.79
N GLY A 223 -7.93 8.23 -5.77
CA GLY A 223 -7.50 8.63 -4.44
C GLY A 223 -6.82 9.99 -4.42
N ALA A 224 -7.45 10.97 -5.10
CA ALA A 224 -7.00 12.36 -5.07
C ALA A 224 -6.86 12.83 -3.62
N SER A 225 -5.73 13.42 -3.29
CA SER A 225 -5.44 13.91 -1.95
C SER A 225 -4.45 15.07 -2.02
N MET A 226 -4.58 16.01 -1.09
CA MET A 226 -3.79 17.23 -1.06
C MET A 226 -2.94 17.29 0.21
N LEU A 227 -1.69 17.71 0.05
CA LEU A 227 -0.84 18.07 1.17
C LEU A 227 -1.15 19.52 1.57
N THR A 228 -1.67 19.73 2.79
CA THR A 228 -1.96 21.05 3.34
C THR A 228 -1.06 21.35 4.53
N GLU A 229 -0.51 22.56 4.56
CA GLU A 229 0.40 23.15 5.56
C GLU A 229 1.41 22.22 6.24
N GLY A 230 2.66 22.40 5.85
CA GLY A 230 3.84 21.78 6.44
C GLY A 230 4.33 20.56 5.69
N ALA A 231 5.45 20.70 5.02
CA ALA A 231 6.15 19.60 4.38
C ALA A 231 6.39 18.42 5.36
N PRO A 232 6.48 17.17 4.89
CA PRO A 232 6.57 15.97 5.73
C PRO A 232 7.79 15.92 6.67
N HIS A 233 8.53 17.00 6.77
CA HIS A 233 9.78 17.04 7.52
C HIS A 233 9.72 17.74 8.89
N LYS A 234 8.64 18.47 9.24
CA LYS A 234 8.46 19.03 10.59
C LYS A 234 6.98 19.34 10.87
N GLY A 235 6.22 18.39 11.43
CA GLY A 235 4.89 18.64 11.99
C GLY A 235 3.84 19.07 10.96
N ALA A 236 3.67 18.28 9.91
CA ALA A 236 2.76 18.57 8.81
C ALA A 236 1.28 18.51 9.21
N THR A 237 0.52 19.50 8.77
CA THR A 237 -0.94 19.54 8.86
C THR A 237 -1.54 18.97 7.57
N TYR A 238 -2.54 18.09 7.68
CA TYR A 238 -3.17 17.45 6.52
C TYR A 238 -4.66 17.70 6.49
N SER A 239 -5.22 18.00 5.34
CA SER A 239 -6.66 17.89 5.15
C SER A 239 -7.01 16.43 4.92
N GLY A 240 -7.57 15.76 5.91
CA GLY A 240 -8.11 14.42 5.75
C GLY A 240 -9.32 14.41 4.81
N MET A 241 -9.78 13.22 4.41
CA MET A 241 -10.95 13.01 3.54
C MET A 241 -12.23 13.71 4.04
N PHE A 242 -12.21 14.26 5.25
CA PHE A 242 -13.33 14.98 5.89
C PHE A 242 -13.06 16.47 6.15
N GLY A 243 -12.08 17.07 5.48
CA GLY A 243 -11.84 18.52 5.56
C GLY A 243 -11.29 19.03 6.90
N ARG A 244 -10.82 18.17 7.79
CA ARG A 244 -10.15 18.57 9.04
C ARG A 244 -8.64 18.54 8.85
N SER A 245 -8.01 19.66 9.17
CA SER A 245 -6.56 19.80 9.25
C SER A 245 -6.09 19.19 10.58
N VAL A 246 -5.33 18.08 10.54
CA VAL A 246 -4.80 17.44 11.76
C VAL A 246 -3.27 17.46 11.72
N LYS A 247 -2.66 18.06 12.75
CA LYS A 247 -1.22 18.01 12.94
C LYS A 247 -0.82 16.60 13.35
N ILE A 248 -0.02 15.91 12.51
CA ILE A 248 0.49 14.59 12.86
C ILE A 248 1.72 14.71 13.75
N GLN A 249 1.73 13.96 14.84
CA GLN A 249 2.95 13.66 15.58
C GLN A 249 3.68 12.52 14.88
N ARG A 250 4.96 12.69 14.56
CA ARG A 250 5.78 11.63 14.01
C ARG A 250 5.93 10.48 15.00
N PHE A 251 6.30 9.31 14.51
CA PHE A 251 6.41 8.12 15.33
C PHE A 251 7.33 8.33 16.54
N GLN A 252 8.49 8.94 16.31
CA GLN A 252 9.43 9.28 17.39
C GLN A 252 8.88 10.33 18.36
N GLU A 253 8.16 11.34 17.87
CA GLU A 253 7.53 12.38 18.72
C GLU A 253 6.40 11.77 19.57
N ARG A 254 5.66 10.80 19.03
CA ARG A 254 4.52 10.18 19.70
C ARG A 254 4.92 9.12 20.72
N TYR A 255 5.92 8.31 20.40
CA TYR A 255 6.28 7.13 21.18
C TYR A 255 7.67 7.21 21.83
N GLY A 256 8.48 8.23 21.50
CA GLY A 256 9.86 8.34 21.97
C GLY A 256 10.82 7.29 21.36
N LEU A 257 10.38 6.59 20.28
CA LEU A 257 11.12 5.47 19.69
C LEU A 257 11.62 5.83 18.29
N SER A 258 12.87 5.53 18.01
CA SER A 258 13.41 5.51 16.65
C SER A 258 12.79 4.32 15.88
N ALA A 259 12.42 4.54 14.59
CA ALA A 259 11.66 3.54 13.85
C ALA A 259 12.14 3.37 12.41
N ALA A 260 12.21 2.11 11.94
CA ALA A 260 12.50 1.77 10.55
C ALA A 260 11.43 0.84 9.96
N CYS A 261 11.24 0.95 8.63
CA CYS A 261 10.29 0.15 7.86
C CYS A 261 10.99 -0.65 6.76
N ILE A 262 10.66 -1.93 6.65
CA ILE A 262 11.02 -2.83 5.56
C ILE A 262 9.76 -3.23 4.79
N ALA A 263 9.59 -2.70 3.59
CA ALA A 263 8.43 -2.98 2.73
C ALA A 263 8.82 -3.03 1.25
N GLY A 264 8.09 -3.84 0.46
CA GLY A 264 8.30 -3.93 -0.99
C GLY A 264 7.39 -3.02 -1.81
N GLY A 265 6.31 -2.50 -1.24
CA GLY A 265 5.31 -1.69 -1.94
C GLY A 265 5.38 -0.21 -1.57
N ALA A 266 5.16 0.68 -2.55
CA ALA A 266 5.21 2.14 -2.34
C ALA A 266 4.24 2.61 -1.24
N LEU A 267 3.00 2.09 -1.21
CA LEU A 267 2.02 2.47 -0.20
C LEU A 267 2.55 2.35 1.23
N TYR A 268 3.18 1.21 1.55
CA TYR A 268 3.67 0.90 2.90
C TYR A 268 4.87 1.75 3.29
N LYS A 269 5.78 1.98 2.32
CA LYS A 269 6.86 2.94 2.46
C LYS A 269 6.31 4.36 2.65
N GLY A 270 5.21 4.68 1.98
CA GLY A 270 4.52 5.96 2.10
C GLY A 270 3.92 6.18 3.48
N VAL A 271 3.23 5.18 4.03
CA VAL A 271 2.74 5.25 5.43
C VAL A 271 3.91 5.46 6.39
N ALA A 272 4.98 4.69 6.24
CA ALA A 272 6.15 4.80 7.11
C ALA A 272 6.82 6.19 7.00
N ARG A 273 7.05 6.71 5.77
CA ARG A 273 7.59 8.07 5.57
C ARG A 273 6.67 9.16 6.12
N TYR A 274 5.37 8.99 5.95
CA TYR A 274 4.37 9.90 6.51
C TYR A 274 4.48 9.98 8.03
N LEU A 275 4.72 8.86 8.67
CA LEU A 275 4.93 8.76 10.12
C LEU A 275 6.36 9.10 10.56
N GLY A 276 7.27 9.43 9.65
CA GLY A 276 8.65 9.80 9.96
C GLY A 276 9.57 8.62 10.29
N MET A 277 9.23 7.41 9.82
CA MET A 277 10.09 6.24 9.95
C MET A 277 11.14 6.19 8.85
N ASP A 278 12.31 5.65 9.13
CA ASP A 278 13.35 5.37 8.14
C ASP A 278 12.94 4.21 7.22
N ILE A 279 13.26 4.30 5.94
CA ILE A 279 13.00 3.24 4.98
C ILE A 279 14.28 2.45 4.71
N MET A 280 14.23 1.16 5.03
CA MET A 280 15.29 0.22 4.65
C MET A 280 15.00 -0.35 3.26
N GLU A 281 15.75 0.11 2.26
CA GLU A 281 15.65 -0.43 0.90
C GLU A 281 16.29 -1.82 0.84
N VAL A 282 15.53 -2.80 0.35
CA VAL A 282 15.95 -4.20 0.30
C VAL A 282 15.86 -4.73 -1.13
N LYS A 283 16.98 -5.15 -1.69
CA LYS A 283 17.01 -5.78 -3.02
C LYS A 283 16.20 -7.08 -2.98
N GLY A 284 15.32 -7.28 -3.96
CA GLY A 284 14.43 -8.45 -4.01
C GLY A 284 13.16 -8.32 -3.16
N ALA A 285 13.01 -7.25 -2.36
CA ALA A 285 11.74 -6.99 -1.69
C ALA A 285 10.68 -6.53 -2.69
N THR A 286 9.64 -7.33 -2.85
CA THR A 286 8.47 -6.99 -3.67
C THR A 286 7.20 -6.93 -2.81
N GLY A 287 6.13 -6.35 -3.35
CA GLY A 287 4.79 -6.40 -2.79
C GLY A 287 3.98 -7.59 -3.31
N ASN A 288 4.60 -8.75 -3.52
CA ASN A 288 3.98 -9.92 -4.12
C ASN A 288 4.53 -11.22 -3.49
N VAL A 289 4.04 -12.38 -3.92
CA VAL A 289 4.45 -13.73 -3.45
C VAL A 289 5.87 -14.15 -3.87
N ASP A 290 6.50 -13.42 -4.79
CA ASP A 290 7.87 -13.62 -5.25
C ASP A 290 8.91 -12.84 -4.42
N THR A 291 8.46 -12.15 -3.36
CA THR A 291 9.34 -11.34 -2.50
C THR A 291 10.44 -12.20 -1.86
N ASP A 292 11.67 -11.67 -1.78
CA ASP A 292 12.75 -12.29 -1.02
C ASP A 292 12.51 -12.08 0.49
N LEU A 293 11.93 -13.10 1.12
CA LEU A 293 11.62 -13.12 2.54
C LEU A 293 12.89 -13.12 3.40
N ASN A 294 13.94 -13.83 2.97
CA ASN A 294 15.18 -13.91 3.73
C ASN A 294 15.91 -12.56 3.73
N ALA A 295 15.96 -11.88 2.60
CA ALA A 295 16.52 -10.53 2.52
C ALA A 295 15.76 -9.54 3.42
N LYS A 296 14.42 -9.62 3.46
CA LYS A 296 13.59 -8.79 4.35
C LYS A 296 13.86 -9.07 5.83
N VAL A 297 13.95 -10.34 6.22
CA VAL A 297 14.25 -10.75 7.61
C VAL A 297 15.66 -10.31 8.02
N SER A 298 16.65 -10.47 7.14
CA SER A 298 18.02 -9.99 7.37
C SER A 298 18.06 -8.47 7.56
N ALA A 299 17.32 -7.73 6.71
CA ALA A 299 17.21 -6.28 6.84
C ALA A 299 16.56 -5.86 8.17
N ALA A 300 15.51 -6.58 8.61
CA ALA A 300 14.86 -6.33 9.90
C ALA A 300 15.82 -6.55 11.07
N THR A 301 16.61 -7.64 11.05
CA THR A 301 17.64 -7.90 12.05
C THR A 301 18.73 -6.81 12.07
N THR A 302 19.08 -6.30 10.89
CA THR A 302 20.05 -5.19 10.79
C THR A 302 19.47 -3.88 11.29
N ALA A 303 18.22 -3.55 10.92
CA ALA A 303 17.55 -2.34 11.36
C ALA A 303 17.38 -2.27 12.88
N LEU A 304 17.10 -3.41 13.53
CA LEU A 304 17.03 -3.51 14.99
C LEU A 304 18.30 -3.13 15.74
N LYS A 305 19.47 -3.11 15.08
CA LYS A 305 20.71 -2.66 15.73
C LYS A 305 20.71 -1.17 16.04
N ASN A 306 19.99 -0.38 15.21
CA ASN A 306 20.01 1.08 15.25
C ASN A 306 18.63 1.70 15.51
N ASN A 307 17.58 0.90 15.64
CA ASN A 307 16.21 1.38 15.85
C ASN A 307 15.55 0.63 17.00
N ASP A 308 14.70 1.35 17.74
CA ASP A 308 13.91 0.81 18.84
C ASP A 308 12.71 0.03 18.35
N PHE A 309 12.15 0.44 17.18
CA PHE A 309 11.00 -0.16 16.54
C PHE A 309 11.30 -0.48 15.07
N VAL A 310 10.99 -1.70 14.65
CA VAL A 310 11.11 -2.12 13.25
C VAL A 310 9.77 -2.67 12.75
N PHE A 311 9.27 -2.10 11.67
CA PHE A 311 8.09 -2.53 10.96
C PHE A 311 8.48 -3.38 9.74
N LEU A 312 8.25 -4.70 9.81
CA LEU A 312 8.49 -5.65 8.73
C LEU A 312 7.16 -6.02 8.06
N HIS A 313 6.98 -5.55 6.82
CA HIS A 313 5.77 -5.77 6.04
C HIS A 313 5.92 -6.87 5.00
N ILE A 314 4.96 -7.81 4.93
CA ILE A 314 4.92 -8.93 3.97
C ILE A 314 3.52 -9.02 3.34
N LYS A 315 3.41 -8.79 2.01
CA LYS A 315 2.10 -8.64 1.31
C LYS A 315 1.57 -9.91 0.62
N GLY A 316 2.35 -10.94 0.43
CA GLY A 316 1.96 -12.05 -0.45
C GLY A 316 0.68 -12.79 -0.04
N THR A 317 0.32 -12.77 1.24
CA THR A 317 -0.92 -13.33 1.78
C THR A 317 -2.16 -12.63 1.24
N ASP A 318 -2.14 -11.30 1.19
CA ASP A 318 -3.20 -10.47 0.59
C ASP A 318 -3.35 -10.71 -0.91
N VAL A 319 -2.24 -10.79 -1.62
CA VAL A 319 -2.24 -11.09 -3.08
C VAL A 319 -2.92 -12.42 -3.35
N ALA A 320 -2.58 -13.46 -2.59
CA ALA A 320 -3.19 -14.77 -2.73
C ALA A 320 -4.69 -14.77 -2.38
N GLY A 321 -5.09 -13.97 -1.36
CA GLY A 321 -6.48 -13.77 -0.99
C GLY A 321 -7.29 -13.13 -2.13
N HIS A 322 -6.80 -12.05 -2.71
CA HIS A 322 -7.43 -11.38 -3.86
C HIS A 322 -7.50 -12.24 -5.11
N ASP A 323 -6.53 -13.13 -5.33
CA ASP A 323 -6.57 -14.11 -6.42
C ASP A 323 -7.55 -15.27 -6.13
N GLY A 324 -8.06 -15.39 -4.90
CA GLY A 324 -8.91 -16.50 -4.45
C GLY A 324 -8.16 -17.82 -4.34
N ASN A 325 -6.82 -17.79 -4.24
CA ASN A 325 -5.95 -18.94 -4.25
C ASN A 325 -5.48 -19.32 -2.84
N TRP A 326 -6.31 -20.05 -2.12
CA TRP A 326 -6.02 -20.45 -0.75
C TRP A 326 -4.79 -21.39 -0.64
N GLN A 327 -4.50 -22.23 -1.65
CA GLN A 327 -3.32 -23.09 -1.67
C GLN A 327 -2.04 -22.25 -1.76
N MET A 328 -2.05 -21.21 -2.59
CA MET A 328 -0.94 -20.26 -2.68
C MET A 328 -0.77 -19.50 -1.35
N LYS A 329 -1.86 -19.05 -0.74
CA LYS A 329 -1.85 -18.35 0.57
C LYS A 329 -1.23 -19.25 1.65
N MET A 330 -1.72 -20.49 1.78
CA MET A 330 -1.18 -21.49 2.70
C MET A 330 0.32 -21.72 2.49
N LYS A 331 0.76 -22.01 1.26
CA LYS A 331 2.18 -22.23 0.94
C LYS A 331 3.05 -21.00 1.19
N PHE A 332 2.49 -19.82 1.00
CA PHE A 332 3.23 -18.59 1.27
C PHE A 332 3.38 -18.32 2.77
N ILE A 333 2.36 -18.65 3.58
CA ILE A 333 2.45 -18.64 5.05
C ILE A 333 3.57 -19.61 5.53
N GLU A 334 3.66 -20.80 4.97
CA GLU A 334 4.74 -21.75 5.29
C GLU A 334 6.14 -21.21 4.92
N LYS A 335 6.25 -20.46 3.82
CA LYS A 335 7.51 -19.79 3.45
C LYS A 335 7.87 -18.66 4.43
N ILE A 336 6.88 -17.89 4.88
CA ILE A 336 7.06 -16.86 5.91
C ILE A 336 7.56 -17.51 7.20
N ASP A 337 6.89 -18.56 7.66
CA ASP A 337 7.26 -19.29 8.86
C ASP A 337 8.73 -19.73 8.85
N LYS A 338 9.19 -20.31 7.74
CA LYS A 338 10.60 -20.70 7.58
C LYS A 338 11.54 -19.49 7.62
N ALA A 339 11.16 -18.41 6.96
CA ALA A 339 12.02 -17.23 6.84
C ALA A 339 12.21 -16.51 8.19
N ILE A 340 11.21 -16.49 9.07
CA ILE A 340 11.28 -15.80 10.37
C ILE A 340 12.06 -16.59 11.42
N ALA A 341 12.44 -17.85 11.20
CA ALA A 341 13.15 -18.69 12.17
C ALA A 341 14.39 -18.01 12.82
N PRO A 342 15.22 -17.22 12.10
CA PRO A 342 16.34 -16.50 12.72
C PRO A 342 15.91 -15.46 13.75
N LEU A 343 14.71 -14.88 13.62
CA LEU A 343 14.20 -13.84 14.52
C LEU A 343 13.90 -14.39 15.93
N LEU A 344 13.59 -15.69 16.06
CA LEU A 344 13.33 -16.35 17.33
C LEU A 344 14.59 -16.44 18.21
N LYS A 345 15.77 -16.10 17.68
CA LYS A 345 17.04 -16.07 18.41
C LYS A 345 17.34 -14.68 19.01
N LEU A 346 16.53 -13.68 18.74
CA LEU A 346 16.68 -12.33 19.29
C LEU A 346 16.40 -12.36 20.79
N LYS A 347 17.33 -11.84 21.60
CA LYS A 347 17.28 -11.94 23.07
C LYS A 347 16.67 -10.72 23.77
N ASP A 348 16.70 -9.57 23.11
CA ASP A 348 16.29 -8.26 23.68
C ASP A 348 15.21 -7.55 22.83
N THR A 349 14.39 -8.37 22.16
CA THR A 349 13.39 -7.89 21.20
C THR A 349 12.02 -8.52 21.50
N ILE A 350 11.00 -7.68 21.63
CA ILE A 350 9.60 -8.10 21.56
C ILE A 350 9.24 -8.30 20.11
N ILE A 351 8.69 -9.45 19.76
CA ILE A 351 8.20 -9.76 18.41
C ILE A 351 6.67 -9.78 18.44
N VAL A 352 6.06 -8.96 17.59
CA VAL A 352 4.62 -8.95 17.37
C VAL A 352 4.35 -9.46 15.97
N VAL A 353 3.49 -10.47 15.80
CA VAL A 353 3.02 -10.92 14.48
C VAL A 353 1.51 -10.71 14.42
N THR A 354 1.05 -10.00 13.40
CA THR A 354 -0.37 -9.72 13.17
C THR A 354 -0.64 -9.35 11.72
N SER A 355 -1.85 -8.87 11.42
CA SER A 355 -2.28 -8.38 10.11
C SER A 355 -3.03 -7.06 10.24
N ASP A 356 -3.09 -6.31 9.15
CA ASP A 356 -3.81 -5.06 9.01
C ASP A 356 -5.32 -5.25 8.72
N HIS A 357 -5.67 -6.36 8.09
CA HIS A 357 -7.04 -6.79 7.76
C HIS A 357 -7.05 -8.26 7.35
N SER A 358 -8.24 -8.81 7.21
CA SER A 358 -8.48 -10.11 6.58
C SER A 358 -8.76 -9.93 5.09
N THR A 359 -8.24 -10.86 4.25
CA THR A 359 -8.55 -10.95 2.81
C THR A 359 -8.97 -12.38 2.48
N PRO A 360 -10.23 -12.74 2.80
CA PRO A 360 -10.71 -14.10 2.58
C PRO A 360 -10.68 -14.49 1.09
N CYS A 361 -10.07 -15.63 0.80
CA CYS A 361 -9.96 -16.15 -0.57
C CYS A 361 -11.32 -16.36 -1.24
N ALA A 362 -12.35 -16.69 -0.47
CA ALA A 362 -13.71 -16.86 -0.98
C ALA A 362 -14.34 -15.53 -1.43
N LEU A 363 -13.96 -14.42 -0.80
CA LEU A 363 -14.47 -13.08 -1.11
C LEU A 363 -13.62 -12.35 -2.17
N LYS A 364 -12.33 -12.69 -2.29
CA LYS A 364 -11.34 -12.00 -3.14
C LYS A 364 -11.25 -10.50 -2.84
N SER A 365 -11.61 -10.11 -1.64
CA SER A 365 -11.65 -8.73 -1.17
C SER A 365 -11.43 -8.69 0.33
N HIS A 366 -11.13 -7.50 0.84
CA HIS A 366 -11.02 -7.29 2.28
C HIS A 366 -12.36 -7.51 2.97
N SER A 367 -12.31 -7.91 4.24
CA SER A 367 -13.49 -8.10 5.07
C SER A 367 -13.27 -7.50 6.46
N ALA A 368 -14.36 -7.40 7.23
CA ALA A 368 -14.33 -6.98 8.64
C ALA A 368 -14.03 -8.14 9.60
N ASP A 369 -13.65 -9.30 9.08
CA ASP A 369 -13.25 -10.44 9.90
C ASP A 369 -11.99 -10.05 10.72
N PRO A 370 -11.86 -10.50 11.97
CA PRO A 370 -10.71 -10.19 12.81
C PRO A 370 -9.43 -10.84 12.29
N VAL A 371 -8.31 -10.41 12.84
CA VAL A 371 -6.99 -10.95 12.51
C VAL A 371 -6.30 -11.50 13.75
N PRO A 372 -5.52 -12.59 13.65
CA PRO A 372 -4.76 -13.11 14.76
C PRO A 372 -3.61 -12.18 15.13
N ILE A 373 -3.27 -12.18 16.42
CA ILE A 373 -2.09 -11.49 16.96
C ILE A 373 -1.37 -12.37 17.96
N VAL A 374 -0.04 -12.38 17.89
CA VAL A 374 0.82 -12.92 18.93
C VAL A 374 1.85 -11.88 19.32
N ILE A 375 2.09 -11.74 20.62
CA ILE A 375 3.15 -10.93 21.22
C ILE A 375 4.07 -11.87 21.98
N TRP A 376 5.31 -11.98 21.54
CA TRP A 376 6.36 -12.76 22.15
C TRP A 376 7.50 -11.87 22.60
N GLY A 377 8.14 -12.22 23.69
CA GLY A 377 9.29 -11.47 24.19
C GLY A 377 10.22 -12.32 25.04
N PRO A 378 11.37 -11.76 25.44
CA PRO A 378 12.27 -12.41 26.39
C PRO A 378 11.58 -12.80 27.70
N GLU A 379 12.16 -13.77 28.39
CA GLU A 379 11.63 -14.28 29.67
C GLU A 379 11.31 -13.14 30.65
N GLY A 380 10.13 -13.20 31.24
CA GLY A 380 9.64 -12.18 32.19
C GLY A 380 9.05 -10.92 31.55
N THR A 381 9.07 -10.76 30.22
CA THR A 381 8.52 -9.56 29.55
C THR A 381 7.07 -9.72 29.10
N VAL A 382 6.63 -10.95 28.85
CA VAL A 382 5.28 -11.28 28.38
C VAL A 382 4.73 -12.43 29.23
N ARG A 383 3.47 -12.30 29.70
CA ARG A 383 2.79 -13.40 30.40
C ARG A 383 2.24 -14.38 29.36
N VAL A 384 2.74 -15.63 29.41
CA VAL A 384 2.29 -16.72 28.52
C VAL A 384 0.86 -17.12 28.84
N ASP A 385 0.00 -17.30 27.86
CA ASP A 385 -1.42 -17.60 27.98
C ASP A 385 -1.80 -19.08 27.75
N GLY A 386 -0.83 -19.91 27.38
CA GLY A 386 -1.03 -21.36 27.20
C GLY A 386 -1.57 -21.76 25.82
N VAL A 387 -1.73 -20.81 24.89
CA VAL A 387 -2.07 -21.11 23.48
C VAL A 387 -0.89 -21.79 22.79
N ASN A 388 -1.15 -22.87 22.02
CA ASN A 388 -0.09 -23.70 21.45
C ASN A 388 0.12 -23.47 19.93
N LYS A 389 -0.77 -22.74 19.26
CA LYS A 389 -0.73 -22.49 17.83
C LYS A 389 -1.09 -21.05 17.51
N PHE A 390 -0.44 -20.52 16.50
CA PHE A 390 -0.81 -19.24 15.91
C PHE A 390 -1.87 -19.46 14.83
N ASP A 391 -3.12 -19.18 15.16
CA ASP A 391 -4.24 -19.30 14.20
C ASP A 391 -5.35 -18.26 14.46
N GLU A 392 -6.46 -18.34 13.67
CA GLU A 392 -7.65 -17.49 13.77
C GLU A 392 -8.67 -17.99 14.74
#